data_599c58246433dfd0bf03e445325f4f34
#
_entry.id   599c58246433dfd0bf03e445325f4f34
#
_cell.length_a   1.000
_cell.length_b   1.000
_cell.length_c   1.000
_cell.angle_alpha   90.00
_cell.angle_beta   90.00
_cell.angle_gamma   90.00
#
_symmetry.space_group_name_H-M   'P 1'
#
loop_
_entity.id
_entity.type
_entity.pdbx_description
1 polymer ?
#
loop_
_entity_poly.entity_id
_entity_poly.type
_entity_poly.pdbx_seq_one_letter_code
_entity_poly.pdbx_strand_id
1 'polypeptide(L)'
;MRLGGQLNGEHMNEASEAMENHGVASSKEGKGRRLWKRVKCQLVEYHALPGYLRDNEFIIGHYRSEWPLKQTLLSIFTIHNETLNVWTHLIGFFIFLALTIYTAMKAPRVVDLHSLHIPEVLKNADLHKLQAELLTCLPSLPNLPNLQRLREELKTTLPSMDLLPSLSGWHHSVKEDVANIIAPLMVRPITRWPFFAFLGGAMFCLLTSSACHLLSCHSERMSYIMLRLDYAGIAALISTSFYPLVYYSFMCTPFFCNLYMGFITLLGIATILASLLPVFQTPEFRNVRASLFCGMGLSGVAPILHKVILFSHQPEALHTTGYELLMGLFYGLGALVYATRIPERWMPGKFDIAGHSHQLFHILVVAGAYTHYRAGLVYLKWRDMEGC
;
A
#
# COMPACT_ATOMS: atom_id res chain seq x y z
N MET A 1 -70.68 -18.68 -38.20
CA MET A 1 -71.88 -17.83 -38.20
C MET A 1 -71.39 -16.42 -37.91
N ARG A 2 -71.29 -15.64 -38.92
CA ARG A 2 -72.15 -14.52 -39.37
C ARG A 2 -72.13 -13.42 -38.35
N LEU A 3 -71.52 -12.34 -38.70
CA LEU A 3 -71.94 -11.09 -39.41
C LEU A 3 -72.09 -10.00 -38.33
N GLY A 4 -71.64 -8.82 -38.39
CA GLY A 4 -71.40 -7.90 -39.51
C GLY A 4 -71.81 -6.52 -39.08
N GLY A 5 -71.20 -5.54 -39.60
CA GLY A 5 -71.69 -4.23 -40.03
C GLY A 5 -71.08 -3.09 -39.23
N GLN A 6 -70.13 -2.28 -39.76
CA GLN A 6 -70.31 -1.19 -40.75
C GLN A 6 -71.35 -0.16 -40.32
N LEU A 7 -71.15 1.12 -40.33
CA LEU A 7 -70.51 2.09 -41.23
C LEU A 7 -70.70 3.52 -40.63
N ASN A 8 -69.81 4.41 -41.05
CA ASN A 8 -69.99 5.80 -41.52
C ASN A 8 -70.41 6.88 -40.51
N GLY A 9 -69.94 8.05 -40.62
CA GLY A 9 -69.21 8.83 -41.62
C GLY A 9 -69.20 10.28 -41.20
N GLU A 10 -68.22 10.96 -41.66
CA GLU A 10 -68.13 12.27 -42.27
C GLU A 10 -68.87 13.49 -41.65
N HIS A 11 -68.17 14.57 -41.45
CA HIS A 11 -68.00 15.79 -42.29
C HIS A 11 -67.25 16.83 -41.42
N MET A 12 -66.14 17.32 -41.78
CA MET A 12 -65.71 18.36 -42.75
C MET A 12 -66.21 19.75 -42.42
N ASN A 13 -65.20 20.59 -42.52
CA ASN A 13 -65.20 22.02 -43.01
C ASN A 13 -65.23 23.09 -41.92
N GLU A 14 -64.37 23.94 -41.99
CA GLU A 14 -63.70 24.95 -42.81
C GLU A 14 -63.62 26.23 -42.02
N ALA A 15 -62.45 26.74 -41.93
CA ALA A 15 -61.90 27.97 -42.58
C ALA A 15 -62.40 29.27 -41.89
N SER A 16 -61.70 30.29 -41.73
CA SER A 16 -60.60 30.95 -42.38
C SER A 16 -60.38 32.32 -41.72
N GLU A 17 -59.18 32.84 -41.83
CA GLU A 17 -58.84 34.29 -42.08
C GLU A 17 -59.20 35.31 -40.97
N ALA A 18 -58.41 36.28 -40.64
CA ALA A 18 -57.27 36.91 -41.27
C ALA A 18 -56.69 38.04 -40.41
N MET A 19 -55.46 38.32 -40.70
CA MET A 19 -54.80 39.63 -40.75
C MET A 19 -54.52 40.48 -39.52
N GLU A 20 -53.21 40.62 -39.36
CA GLU A 20 -52.37 41.84 -39.42
C GLU A 20 -52.55 42.91 -38.33
N ASN A 21 -51.53 43.22 -37.57
CA ASN A 21 -50.62 44.32 -37.86
C ASN A 21 -49.54 44.51 -36.78
N HIS A 22 -48.33 44.64 -37.29
CA HIS A 22 -47.19 45.45 -36.87
C HIS A 22 -46.96 45.85 -35.39
N GLY A 23 -45.84 45.40 -34.92
CA GLY A 23 -45.15 46.01 -33.79
C GLY A 23 -43.70 45.56 -33.72
N VAL A 24 -42.83 46.22 -34.48
CA VAL A 24 -41.37 46.12 -34.36
C VAL A 24 -40.94 46.59 -32.97
N ALA A 25 -40.36 45.71 -32.16
CA ALA A 25 -39.52 46.12 -31.06
C ALA A 25 -38.47 45.06 -30.72
N SER A 26 -37.26 45.36 -31.17
CA SER A 26 -35.98 45.14 -30.49
C SER A 26 -35.71 43.82 -29.79
N SER A 27 -34.90 43.02 -30.46
CA SER A 27 -34.10 41.94 -29.90
C SER A 27 -33.32 42.34 -28.64
N LYS A 28 -33.66 41.78 -27.51
CA LYS A 28 -32.71 41.56 -26.43
C LYS A 28 -32.47 40.07 -26.35
N GLU A 29 -31.28 39.66 -26.82
CA GLU A 29 -30.71 38.35 -26.55
C GLU A 29 -30.84 38.02 -25.04
N GLY A 30 -31.85 37.26 -24.71
CA GLY A 30 -31.94 36.57 -23.45
C GLY A 30 -30.87 35.50 -23.44
N LYS A 31 -29.70 35.76 -22.82
CA LYS A 31 -28.75 34.74 -22.42
C LYS A 31 -29.54 33.61 -21.78
N GLY A 32 -29.75 32.54 -22.52
CA GLY A 32 -30.34 31.31 -22.02
C GLY A 32 -29.54 30.86 -20.81
N ARG A 33 -30.03 31.15 -19.62
CA ARG A 33 -29.64 30.43 -18.42
C ARG A 33 -29.86 28.96 -18.73
N ARG A 34 -28.77 28.21 -19.07
CA ARG A 34 -28.76 26.78 -19.01
C ARG A 34 -29.13 26.45 -17.56
N LEU A 35 -30.37 26.10 -17.33
CA LEU A 35 -30.81 25.41 -16.14
C LEU A 35 -29.98 24.12 -16.12
N TRP A 36 -28.93 24.13 -15.35
CA TRP A 36 -28.29 22.89 -14.92
C TRP A 36 -29.37 22.16 -14.15
N LYS A 37 -30.03 21.20 -14.78
CA LYS A 37 -30.83 20.23 -14.08
C LYS A 37 -29.88 19.67 -13.03
N ARG A 38 -30.05 20.03 -11.74
CA ARG A 38 -29.43 19.35 -10.63
C ARG A 38 -29.93 17.91 -10.72
N VAL A 39 -29.12 17.05 -11.32
CA VAL A 39 -29.36 15.62 -11.24
C VAL A 39 -29.33 15.33 -9.74
N LYS A 40 -30.51 15.07 -9.18
CA LYS A 40 -30.63 14.64 -7.78
C LYS A 40 -30.01 13.25 -7.73
N CYS A 41 -28.75 13.14 -7.29
CA CYS A 41 -28.11 11.88 -7.00
C CYS A 41 -28.79 11.31 -5.76
N GLN A 42 -29.81 10.46 -5.96
CA GLN A 42 -30.52 9.78 -4.89
C GLN A 42 -29.84 8.44 -4.59
N LEU A 43 -29.80 8.07 -3.33
CA LEU A 43 -29.40 6.74 -2.92
C LEU A 43 -30.55 5.77 -3.23
N VAL A 44 -30.20 4.58 -3.68
CA VAL A 44 -31.17 3.56 -4.10
C VAL A 44 -31.06 2.30 -3.23
N GLU A 45 -32.07 1.47 -3.31
CA GLU A 45 -32.09 0.16 -2.64
C GLU A 45 -31.45 -0.92 -3.53
N TYR A 46 -31.07 -2.03 -2.92
CA TYR A 46 -30.41 -3.17 -3.58
C TYR A 46 -31.17 -3.67 -4.83
N HIS A 47 -32.50 -3.76 -4.75
CA HIS A 47 -33.32 -4.26 -5.85
C HIS A 47 -33.34 -3.34 -7.08
N ALA A 48 -33.08 -2.05 -6.87
CA ALA A 48 -33.02 -1.06 -7.96
C ALA A 48 -31.64 -0.97 -8.63
N LEU A 49 -30.65 -1.70 -8.13
CA LEU A 49 -29.30 -1.68 -8.67
C LEU A 49 -29.20 -2.42 -10.02
N PRO A 50 -28.34 -1.96 -10.94
CA PRO A 50 -27.92 -2.76 -12.08
C PRO A 50 -27.15 -4.00 -11.61
N GLY A 51 -27.16 -5.07 -12.42
CA GLY A 51 -26.57 -6.36 -12.05
C GLY A 51 -25.10 -6.31 -11.58
N TYR A 52 -24.30 -5.44 -12.20
CA TYR A 52 -22.88 -5.31 -11.90
C TYR A 52 -22.56 -4.68 -10.51
N LEU A 53 -23.56 -4.05 -9.85
CA LEU A 53 -23.44 -3.50 -8.49
C LEU A 53 -24.07 -4.38 -7.41
N ARG A 54 -24.72 -5.50 -7.79
CA ARG A 54 -25.36 -6.43 -6.86
C ARG A 54 -24.38 -7.45 -6.32
N ASP A 55 -23.62 -7.08 -5.29
CA ASP A 55 -22.66 -8.01 -4.67
C ASP A 55 -23.22 -8.66 -3.39
N ASN A 56 -23.85 -7.89 -2.51
CA ASN A 56 -24.26 -8.36 -1.18
C ASN A 56 -25.74 -8.11 -0.91
N GLU A 57 -26.54 -9.18 -0.99
CA GLU A 57 -28.00 -9.16 -0.79
C GLU A 57 -28.46 -8.78 0.63
N PHE A 58 -27.56 -8.80 1.61
CA PHE A 58 -27.86 -8.46 3.01
C PHE A 58 -27.73 -6.96 3.31
N ILE A 59 -27.14 -6.20 2.41
CA ILE A 59 -27.11 -4.73 2.43
C ILE A 59 -28.29 -4.25 1.60
N ILE A 60 -29.28 -3.62 2.23
CA ILE A 60 -30.56 -3.35 1.57
C ILE A 60 -30.62 -1.97 0.93
N GLY A 61 -29.94 -0.96 1.49
CA GLY A 61 -30.09 0.41 1.04
C GLY A 61 -28.80 1.24 0.99
N HIS A 62 -28.98 2.52 0.75
CA HIS A 62 -27.93 3.54 0.74
C HIS A 62 -26.90 3.39 -0.38
N TYR A 63 -27.28 2.79 -1.51
CA TYR A 63 -26.42 2.60 -2.67
C TYR A 63 -26.38 3.83 -3.56
N ARG A 64 -25.19 4.13 -4.10
CA ARG A 64 -25.00 5.05 -5.24
C ARG A 64 -25.08 4.22 -6.52
N SER A 65 -25.78 4.70 -7.52
CA SER A 65 -25.92 4.02 -8.80
C SER A 65 -25.84 5.01 -9.96
N GLU A 66 -24.93 4.78 -10.90
CA GLU A 66 -24.75 5.54 -12.14
C GLU A 66 -24.61 7.06 -11.95
N TRP A 67 -23.93 7.45 -10.87
CA TRP A 67 -23.70 8.87 -10.59
C TRP A 67 -22.68 9.47 -11.55
N PRO A 68 -22.87 10.72 -12.01
CA PRO A 68 -21.87 11.43 -12.79
C PRO A 68 -20.54 11.54 -12.03
N LEU A 69 -19.40 11.44 -12.75
CA LEU A 69 -18.07 11.34 -12.15
C LEU A 69 -17.79 12.42 -11.10
N LYS A 70 -18.17 13.68 -11.37
CA LYS A 70 -17.99 14.77 -10.40
C LYS A 70 -18.71 14.51 -9.07
N GLN A 71 -19.96 14.04 -9.13
CA GLN A 71 -20.75 13.71 -7.94
C GLN A 71 -20.22 12.46 -7.24
N THR A 72 -19.77 11.48 -8.02
CA THR A 72 -19.10 10.29 -7.49
C THR A 72 -17.85 10.65 -6.69
N LEU A 73 -16.98 11.54 -7.20
CA LEU A 73 -15.82 12.01 -6.46
C LEU A 73 -16.19 12.81 -5.21
N LEU A 74 -17.19 13.70 -5.32
CA LEU A 74 -17.66 14.48 -4.16
C LEU A 74 -18.37 13.64 -3.11
N SER A 75 -18.84 12.44 -3.46
CA SER A 75 -19.50 11.56 -2.52
C SER A 75 -18.57 10.99 -1.43
N ILE A 76 -17.27 11.16 -1.56
CA ILE A 76 -16.33 10.85 -0.49
C ILE A 76 -16.68 11.56 0.83
N PHE A 77 -17.37 12.71 0.77
CA PHE A 77 -17.82 13.49 1.90
C PHE A 77 -19.32 13.26 2.26
N THR A 78 -19.97 12.28 1.63
CA THR A 78 -21.38 11.97 1.89
C THR A 78 -21.53 10.57 2.49
N ILE A 79 -22.66 10.33 3.15
CA ILE A 79 -22.93 9.04 3.79
C ILE A 79 -23.66 8.13 2.80
N HIS A 80 -23.08 6.97 2.54
CA HIS A 80 -23.62 5.89 1.72
C HIS A 80 -23.03 4.54 2.17
N ASN A 81 -23.51 3.42 1.64
CA ASN A 81 -23.05 2.08 2.02
C ASN A 81 -21.53 1.86 1.88
N GLU A 82 -20.88 2.53 0.92
CA GLU A 82 -19.44 2.39 0.65
C GLU A 82 -18.56 3.42 1.39
N THR A 83 -19.14 4.34 2.18
CA THR A 83 -18.38 5.41 2.83
C THR A 83 -17.23 4.88 3.68
N LEU A 84 -17.49 3.92 4.55
CA LEU A 84 -16.45 3.36 5.41
C LEU A 84 -15.48 2.45 4.67
N ASN A 85 -15.90 1.77 3.58
CA ASN A 85 -14.99 1.03 2.71
C ASN A 85 -13.95 1.98 2.10
N VAL A 86 -14.38 3.14 1.60
CA VAL A 86 -13.47 4.17 1.08
C VAL A 86 -12.53 4.68 2.16
N TRP A 87 -13.08 5.12 3.31
CA TRP A 87 -12.29 5.80 4.33
C TRP A 87 -11.35 4.88 5.10
N THR A 88 -11.72 3.64 5.40
CA THR A 88 -10.84 2.69 6.11
C THR A 88 -9.53 2.46 5.36
N HIS A 89 -9.60 2.22 4.05
CA HIS A 89 -8.41 2.02 3.24
C HIS A 89 -7.69 3.32 2.88
N LEU A 90 -8.40 4.43 2.70
CA LEU A 90 -7.77 5.73 2.48
C LEU A 90 -6.97 6.21 3.71
N ILE A 91 -7.52 6.05 4.90
CA ILE A 91 -6.80 6.31 6.16
C ILE A 91 -5.61 5.37 6.29
N GLY A 92 -5.81 4.07 6.00
CA GLY A 92 -4.73 3.09 5.96
C GLY A 92 -3.60 3.50 5.01
N PHE A 93 -3.92 3.98 3.82
CA PHE A 93 -2.95 4.50 2.86
C PHE A 93 -2.12 5.65 3.45
N PHE A 94 -2.75 6.65 4.08
CA PHE A 94 -2.03 7.77 4.69
C PHE A 94 -1.19 7.34 5.89
N ILE A 95 -1.65 6.36 6.68
CA ILE A 95 -0.84 5.77 7.75
C ILE A 95 0.42 5.14 7.16
N PHE A 96 0.30 4.30 6.12
CA PHE A 96 1.45 3.65 5.49
C PHE A 96 2.37 4.65 4.78
N LEU A 97 1.84 5.72 4.20
CA LEU A 97 2.63 6.81 3.65
C LEU A 97 3.47 7.50 4.74
N ALA A 98 2.86 7.83 5.88
CA ALA A 98 3.56 8.42 7.02
C ALA A 98 4.63 7.47 7.58
N LEU A 99 4.33 6.17 7.72
CA LEU A 99 5.28 5.16 8.16
C LEU A 99 6.44 4.99 7.16
N THR A 100 6.17 5.09 5.87
CA THR A 100 7.20 5.04 4.81
C THR A 100 8.15 6.21 4.93
N ILE A 101 7.61 7.44 5.06
CA ILE A 101 8.41 8.66 5.25
C ILE A 101 9.23 8.56 6.54
N TYR A 102 8.59 8.17 7.65
CA TYR A 102 9.27 8.00 8.94
C TYR A 102 10.43 6.99 8.84
N THR A 103 10.19 5.85 8.21
CA THR A 103 11.22 4.80 8.03
C THR A 103 12.36 5.28 7.14
N ALA A 104 12.06 6.02 6.06
CA ALA A 104 13.06 6.60 5.18
C ALA A 104 13.93 7.63 5.91
N MET A 105 13.34 8.46 6.77
CA MET A 105 14.07 9.44 7.59
C MET A 105 14.96 8.80 8.67
N LYS A 106 14.56 7.62 9.17
CA LYS A 106 15.31 6.85 10.18
C LYS A 106 16.35 5.91 9.57
N ALA A 107 16.35 5.73 8.25
CA ALA A 107 17.34 4.87 7.59
C ALA A 107 18.76 5.43 7.86
N PRO A 108 19.72 4.59 8.29
CA PRO A 108 21.10 5.03 8.49
C PRO A 108 21.66 5.55 7.17
N ARG A 109 22.25 6.72 7.21
CA ARG A 109 22.97 7.27 6.05
C ARG A 109 24.30 6.57 5.91
N VAL A 110 24.60 6.07 4.74
CA VAL A 110 25.94 5.59 4.43
C VAL A 110 26.87 6.80 4.41
N VAL A 111 27.79 6.85 5.36
CA VAL A 111 28.87 7.83 5.31
C VAL A 111 29.91 7.26 4.35
N ASP A 112 30.02 7.85 3.17
CA ASP A 112 31.07 7.52 2.23
C ASP A 112 32.40 8.05 2.77
N LEU A 113 33.22 7.16 3.34
CA LEU A 113 34.54 7.46 3.85
C LEU A 113 35.50 8.01 2.76
N HIS A 114 35.21 7.74 1.47
CA HIS A 114 35.98 8.30 0.36
C HIS A 114 35.67 9.79 0.09
N SER A 115 34.49 10.24 0.50
CA SER A 115 34.08 11.65 0.40
C SER A 115 34.50 12.50 1.60
N LEU A 116 35.01 11.89 2.67
CA LEU A 116 35.65 12.62 3.77
C LEU A 116 36.89 13.34 3.22
N HIS A 117 36.73 14.64 2.92
CA HIS A 117 37.84 15.54 2.68
C HIS A 117 38.65 15.58 3.96
N ILE A 118 39.79 14.87 3.97
CA ILE A 118 40.73 14.95 5.08
C ILE A 118 41.28 16.37 5.02
N PRO A 119 41.01 17.23 6.01
CA PRO A 119 41.48 18.62 5.98
C PRO A 119 43.00 18.69 5.86
N GLU A 120 43.54 19.78 5.26
CA GLU A 120 44.98 20.02 5.13
C GLU A 120 45.75 20.00 6.46
N VAL A 121 45.04 20.00 7.57
CA VAL A 121 45.57 19.88 8.95
C VAL A 121 46.36 18.59 9.18
N LEU A 122 46.10 17.52 8.42
CA LEU A 122 46.88 16.27 8.46
C LEU A 122 48.34 16.44 7.95
N LYS A 123 48.62 17.53 7.24
CA LYS A 123 50.00 17.83 6.76
C LYS A 123 50.91 18.37 7.86
N ASN A 124 50.35 18.86 8.98
CA ASN A 124 51.09 19.45 10.11
C ASN A 124 50.71 18.77 11.44
N ALA A 125 50.92 17.49 11.51
CA ALA A 125 50.89 16.54 12.60
C ALA A 125 50.68 17.08 14.03
N ASP A 126 49.45 17.60 14.33
CA ASP A 126 49.00 17.77 15.70
C ASP A 126 47.84 16.79 15.96
N LEU A 127 48.20 15.64 16.53
CA LEU A 127 47.28 14.50 16.78
C LEU A 127 46.11 14.88 17.65
N HIS A 128 46.30 15.82 18.58
CA HIS A 128 45.21 16.34 19.45
C HIS A 128 44.22 17.18 18.67
N LYS A 129 44.67 17.92 17.69
CA LYS A 129 43.84 18.75 16.83
C LYS A 129 43.06 17.89 15.84
N LEU A 130 43.70 16.83 15.30
CA LEU A 130 43.07 15.81 14.46
C LEU A 130 41.94 15.08 15.20
N GLN A 131 42.20 14.68 16.44
CA GLN A 131 41.18 14.02 17.30
C GLN A 131 39.99 14.95 17.58
N ALA A 132 40.25 16.25 17.84
CA ALA A 132 39.20 17.24 18.07
C ALA A 132 38.39 17.51 16.78
N GLU A 133 39.02 17.59 15.61
CA GLU A 133 38.34 17.80 14.32
C GLU A 133 37.59 16.56 13.86
N LEU A 134 38.14 15.35 14.05
CA LEU A 134 37.43 14.11 13.77
C LEU A 134 36.13 14.00 14.61
N LEU A 135 36.20 14.40 15.88
CA LEU A 135 35.04 14.47 16.77
C LEU A 135 34.04 15.57 16.39
N THR A 136 34.49 16.65 15.77
CA THR A 136 33.59 17.72 15.26
C THR A 136 32.99 17.39 13.89
N CYS A 137 33.65 16.57 13.06
CA CYS A 137 33.11 16.06 11.80
C CYS A 137 32.11 14.90 11.97
N LEU A 138 32.03 14.31 13.17
CA LEU A 138 31.11 13.23 13.53
C LEU A 138 29.71 13.65 14.08
N PRO A 139 29.36 14.95 14.28
CA PRO A 139 28.10 15.34 14.92
C PRO A 139 26.85 15.03 14.09
N SER A 140 26.97 14.55 12.87
CA SER A 140 25.83 14.19 12.01
C SER A 140 25.45 12.71 12.08
N LEU A 141 26.02 11.92 13.00
CA LEU A 141 25.69 10.49 13.21
C LEU A 141 24.88 10.30 14.49
N PRO A 142 23.55 10.56 14.47
CA PRO A 142 22.75 10.54 15.70
C PRO A 142 22.46 9.15 16.27
N ASN A 143 22.94 8.06 15.65
CA ASN A 143 22.58 6.69 16.04
C ASN A 143 23.77 5.69 16.07
N LEU A 144 24.97 6.13 16.40
CA LEU A 144 26.03 5.19 16.73
C LEU A 144 25.79 4.67 18.17
N PRO A 145 25.49 3.37 18.36
CA PRO A 145 25.13 2.85 19.67
C PRO A 145 26.25 2.87 20.71
N ASN A 146 27.48 3.31 20.38
CA ASN A 146 28.59 3.38 21.32
C ASN A 146 29.67 4.41 20.93
N LEU A 147 29.27 5.69 20.81
CA LEU A 147 30.25 6.78 20.58
C LEU A 147 31.31 6.85 21.71
N GLN A 148 30.93 6.50 22.93
CA GLN A 148 31.85 6.43 24.05
C GLN A 148 32.87 5.28 23.92
N ARG A 149 32.44 4.11 23.43
CA ARG A 149 33.31 2.97 23.17
C ARG A 149 34.29 3.25 22.03
N LEU A 150 33.81 3.86 20.96
CA LEU A 150 34.63 4.35 19.83
C LEU A 150 35.69 5.34 20.32
N ARG A 151 35.30 6.27 21.20
CA ARG A 151 36.19 7.26 21.78
C ARG A 151 37.30 6.61 22.66
N GLU A 152 36.93 5.63 23.46
CA GLU A 152 37.90 4.93 24.36
C GLU A 152 38.80 3.99 23.55
N GLU A 153 38.29 3.28 22.55
CA GLU A 153 39.11 2.43 21.65
C GLU A 153 40.05 3.28 20.76
N LEU A 154 39.59 4.44 20.29
CA LEU A 154 40.46 5.40 19.56
C LEU A 154 41.59 5.92 20.43
N LYS A 155 41.33 6.20 21.73
CA LYS A 155 42.34 6.62 22.70
C LYS A 155 43.36 5.53 23.02
N THR A 156 42.94 4.28 23.06
CA THR A 156 43.82 3.15 23.44
C THR A 156 44.62 2.63 22.25
N THR A 157 44.16 2.82 21.02
CA THR A 157 44.79 2.26 19.81
C THR A 157 45.70 3.26 19.09
N LEU A 158 45.64 4.55 19.41
CA LEU A 158 46.56 5.57 18.92
C LEU A 158 47.86 5.52 19.80
N PRO A 159 48.97 5.01 19.31
CA PRO A 159 50.20 4.98 20.10
C PRO A 159 50.69 6.40 20.39
N SER A 160 51.20 6.59 21.60
CA SER A 160 51.95 7.78 21.99
C SER A 160 53.14 7.93 21.04
N MET A 161 53.08 8.94 20.16
CA MET A 161 54.03 9.11 19.07
C MET A 161 55.30 9.83 19.55
N ASP A 162 56.36 9.03 19.77
CA ASP A 162 57.73 9.57 19.91
C ASP A 162 58.70 9.17 18.79
N LEU A 163 58.24 8.57 17.69
CA LEU A 163 59.09 8.12 16.62
C LEU A 163 58.45 8.29 15.24
N LEU A 164 58.80 9.38 14.54
CA LEU A 164 58.50 9.62 13.14
C LEU A 164 59.69 9.36 12.23
N PRO A 165 59.53 8.52 11.20
CA PRO A 165 60.27 8.71 9.95
C PRO A 165 59.36 8.83 8.73
N SER A 166 59.64 9.85 7.94
CA SER A 166 59.34 10.01 6.52
C SER A 166 57.88 10.01 6.04
N LEU A 167 57.42 11.19 5.69
CA LEU A 167 56.05 11.64 5.44
C LEU A 167 55.33 11.13 4.16
N SER A 168 55.95 10.45 3.21
CA SER A 168 55.29 10.11 1.94
C SER A 168 54.56 8.78 1.90
N GLY A 169 54.87 7.84 2.81
CA GLY A 169 54.16 6.56 2.97
C GLY A 169 52.95 6.63 3.92
N TRP A 170 52.89 7.66 4.71
CA TRP A 170 51.96 7.82 5.85
C TRP A 170 50.51 8.07 5.44
N HIS A 171 50.30 8.79 4.34
CA HIS A 171 48.95 9.17 3.91
C HIS A 171 48.07 8.00 3.51
N HIS A 172 48.65 6.91 3.01
CA HIS A 172 47.93 5.70 2.64
C HIS A 172 47.67 4.82 3.87
N SER A 173 48.69 4.68 4.74
CA SER A 173 48.62 3.82 5.92
C SER A 173 47.66 4.34 6.97
N VAL A 174 47.69 5.63 7.29
CA VAL A 174 46.76 6.21 8.30
C VAL A 174 45.32 6.18 7.84
N LYS A 175 45.07 6.37 6.53
CA LYS A 175 43.71 6.24 5.97
C LYS A 175 43.20 4.81 6.03
N GLU A 176 44.09 3.84 5.80
CA GLU A 176 43.79 2.41 5.84
C GLU A 176 43.63 1.92 7.28
N ASP A 177 44.46 2.39 8.21
CA ASP A 177 44.37 2.05 9.64
C ASP A 177 43.11 2.66 10.31
N VAL A 178 42.82 3.92 10.02
CA VAL A 178 41.58 4.57 10.49
C VAL A 178 40.35 3.91 9.86
N ALA A 179 40.41 3.54 8.57
CA ALA A 179 39.31 2.79 7.93
C ALA A 179 39.15 1.40 8.56
N ASN A 180 40.24 0.70 8.88
CA ASN A 180 40.20 -0.62 9.53
C ASN A 180 39.74 -0.59 10.99
N ILE A 181 39.99 0.51 11.72
CA ILE A 181 39.51 0.73 13.08
C ILE A 181 38.03 1.13 13.08
N ILE A 182 37.60 1.94 12.10
CA ILE A 182 36.22 2.42 12.01
C ILE A 182 35.31 1.40 11.29
N ALA A 183 35.82 0.61 10.35
CA ALA A 183 35.05 -0.38 9.59
C ALA A 183 34.30 -1.41 10.44
N PRO A 184 34.85 -2.00 11.52
CA PRO A 184 34.11 -2.90 12.39
C PRO A 184 33.09 -2.19 13.29
N LEU A 185 33.22 -0.86 13.47
CA LEU A 185 32.31 -0.03 14.27
C LEU A 185 31.21 0.60 13.42
N MET A 186 31.39 0.62 12.11
CA MET A 186 30.34 1.01 11.17
C MET A 186 29.46 -0.19 10.89
N VAL A 187 28.27 -0.17 11.44
CA VAL A 187 27.19 -1.07 11.03
C VAL A 187 27.02 -0.86 9.52
N ARG A 188 27.40 -1.86 8.71
CA ARG A 188 27.15 -1.80 7.26
C ARG A 188 25.63 -1.80 7.08
N PRO A 189 25.04 -0.69 6.60
CA PRO A 189 23.61 -0.65 6.47
C PRO A 189 23.19 -1.71 5.45
N ILE A 190 22.36 -2.63 5.89
CA ILE A 190 21.78 -3.62 5.00
C ILE A 190 20.84 -2.93 4.00
N THR A 191 20.68 -3.55 2.84
CA THR A 191 19.73 -3.04 1.85
C THR A 191 18.30 -3.05 2.39
N ARG A 192 17.56 -1.99 2.14
CA ARG A 192 16.21 -1.78 2.67
C ARG A 192 15.12 -1.89 1.60
N TRP A 193 15.48 -2.10 0.33
CA TRP A 193 14.51 -2.16 -0.76
C TRP A 193 13.39 -3.21 -0.53
N PRO A 194 13.65 -4.41 0.09
CA PRO A 194 12.57 -5.37 0.28
C PRO A 194 11.47 -4.83 1.22
N PHE A 195 11.88 -4.06 2.23
CA PHE A 195 10.94 -3.44 3.15
C PHE A 195 10.15 -2.30 2.49
N PHE A 196 10.80 -1.46 1.68
CA PHE A 196 10.11 -0.42 0.91
C PHE A 196 9.21 -0.99 -0.19
N ALA A 197 9.56 -2.13 -0.79
CA ALA A 197 8.69 -2.84 -1.73
C ALA A 197 7.38 -3.27 -1.07
N PHE A 198 7.45 -3.83 0.15
CA PHE A 198 6.25 -4.13 0.96
C PHE A 198 5.42 -2.88 1.25
N LEU A 199 6.04 -1.79 1.70
CA LEU A 199 5.32 -0.54 1.98
C LEU A 199 4.63 0.00 0.72
N GLY A 200 5.31 -0.07 -0.43
CA GLY A 200 4.74 0.30 -1.73
C GLY A 200 3.56 -0.57 -2.13
N GLY A 201 3.66 -1.90 -1.95
CA GLY A 201 2.58 -2.85 -2.20
C GLY A 201 1.37 -2.62 -1.30
N ALA A 202 1.60 -2.33 -0.02
CA ALA A 202 0.54 -1.99 0.93
C ALA A 202 -0.18 -0.69 0.52
N MET A 203 0.57 0.37 0.21
CA MET A 203 -0.01 1.63 -0.25
C MET A 203 -0.79 1.46 -1.56
N PHE A 204 -0.26 0.68 -2.51
CA PHE A 204 -0.94 0.40 -3.77
C PHE A 204 -2.26 -0.33 -3.54
N CYS A 205 -2.29 -1.39 -2.73
CA CYS A 205 -3.50 -2.14 -2.39
C CYS A 205 -4.56 -1.23 -1.74
N LEU A 206 -4.18 -0.47 -0.71
CA LEU A 206 -5.11 0.38 0.03
C LEU A 206 -5.69 1.51 -0.84
N LEU A 207 -4.87 2.09 -1.71
CA LEU A 207 -5.29 3.17 -2.60
C LEU A 207 -6.22 2.65 -3.71
N THR A 208 -5.87 1.52 -4.36
CA THR A 208 -6.71 0.93 -5.43
C THR A 208 -8.04 0.46 -4.90
N SER A 209 -8.07 -0.12 -3.70
CA SER A 209 -9.32 -0.52 -3.04
C SER A 209 -10.19 0.68 -2.68
N SER A 210 -9.63 1.71 -2.05
CA SER A 210 -10.37 2.95 -1.76
C SER A 210 -10.94 3.58 -3.04
N ALA A 211 -10.14 3.64 -4.13
CA ALA A 211 -10.57 4.14 -5.43
C ALA A 211 -11.68 3.26 -6.05
N CYS A 212 -11.58 1.93 -5.92
CA CYS A 212 -12.60 1.00 -6.37
C CYS A 212 -13.95 1.30 -5.70
N HIS A 213 -13.97 1.35 -4.38
CA HIS A 213 -15.18 1.63 -3.61
C HIS A 213 -15.76 3.02 -3.86
N LEU A 214 -14.92 3.99 -4.20
CA LEU A 214 -15.39 5.34 -4.55
C LEU A 214 -16.00 5.39 -5.96
N LEU A 215 -15.36 4.77 -6.96
CA LEU A 215 -15.61 5.01 -8.39
C LEU A 215 -16.52 3.95 -9.04
N SER A 216 -16.69 2.77 -8.45
CA SER A 216 -17.45 1.65 -9.05
C SER A 216 -18.89 1.99 -9.36
N CYS A 217 -19.50 2.93 -8.63
CA CYS A 217 -20.88 3.36 -8.85
C CYS A 217 -21.07 4.28 -10.08
N HIS A 218 -19.99 4.74 -10.74
CA HIS A 218 -20.07 5.68 -11.83
C HIS A 218 -20.62 5.05 -13.11
N SER A 219 -20.10 3.90 -13.51
CA SER A 219 -20.51 3.16 -14.69
C SER A 219 -20.00 1.72 -14.64
N GLU A 220 -20.63 0.83 -15.38
CA GLU A 220 -20.24 -0.58 -15.48
C GLU A 220 -18.78 -0.74 -15.92
N ARG A 221 -18.34 0.00 -16.93
CA ARG A 221 -16.94 -0.01 -17.40
C ARG A 221 -15.97 0.42 -16.31
N MET A 222 -16.30 1.48 -15.55
CA MET A 222 -15.46 1.96 -14.46
C MET A 222 -15.41 0.91 -13.33
N SER A 223 -16.54 0.33 -12.99
CA SER A 223 -16.64 -0.76 -11.99
C SER A 223 -15.71 -1.92 -12.34
N TYR A 224 -15.75 -2.42 -13.58
CA TYR A 224 -14.87 -3.50 -14.03
C TYR A 224 -13.38 -3.15 -13.99
N ILE A 225 -13.01 -1.93 -14.37
CA ILE A 225 -11.60 -1.50 -14.31
C ILE A 225 -11.13 -1.41 -12.87
N MET A 226 -11.90 -0.76 -12.01
CA MET A 226 -11.53 -0.56 -10.61
C MET A 226 -11.45 -1.89 -9.84
N LEU A 227 -12.38 -2.81 -10.08
CA LEU A 227 -12.37 -4.14 -9.46
C LEU A 227 -11.12 -4.96 -9.83
N ARG A 228 -10.65 -4.86 -11.08
CA ARG A 228 -9.38 -5.49 -11.52
C ARG A 228 -8.18 -4.92 -10.80
N LEU A 229 -8.12 -3.59 -10.67
CA LEU A 229 -7.05 -2.91 -9.96
C LEU A 229 -7.06 -3.27 -8.47
N ASP A 230 -8.23 -3.40 -7.88
CA ASP A 230 -8.39 -3.81 -6.48
C ASP A 230 -7.83 -5.23 -6.25
N TYR A 231 -8.22 -6.21 -7.08
CA TYR A 231 -7.66 -7.56 -7.02
C TYR A 231 -6.14 -7.60 -7.29
N ALA A 232 -5.66 -6.80 -8.25
CA ALA A 232 -4.22 -6.66 -8.48
C ALA A 232 -3.50 -6.08 -7.27
N GLY A 233 -4.15 -5.14 -6.56
CA GLY A 233 -3.66 -4.59 -5.30
C GLY A 233 -3.48 -5.64 -4.20
N ILE A 234 -4.47 -6.54 -4.04
CA ILE A 234 -4.37 -7.66 -3.08
C ILE A 234 -3.18 -8.56 -3.42
N ALA A 235 -3.04 -8.96 -4.69
CA ALA A 235 -1.92 -9.80 -5.13
C ALA A 235 -0.56 -9.10 -4.90
N ALA A 236 -0.48 -7.79 -5.18
CA ALA A 236 0.71 -7.00 -4.94
C ALA A 236 1.06 -6.92 -3.44
N LEU A 237 0.09 -6.66 -2.56
CA LEU A 237 0.31 -6.64 -1.11
C LEU A 237 0.82 -7.99 -0.61
N ILE A 238 0.17 -9.09 -0.99
CA ILE A 238 0.59 -10.44 -0.56
C ILE A 238 2.01 -10.70 -1.05
N SER A 239 2.29 -10.52 -2.34
CA SER A 239 3.58 -10.80 -2.94
C SER A 239 4.72 -9.99 -2.31
N THR A 240 4.51 -8.67 -2.16
CA THR A 240 5.54 -7.79 -1.59
C THR A 240 5.73 -7.96 -0.08
N SER A 241 4.74 -8.50 0.64
CA SER A 241 4.88 -8.86 2.05
C SER A 241 5.92 -9.98 2.27
N PHE A 242 6.12 -10.86 1.30
CA PHE A 242 7.16 -11.88 1.39
C PHE A 242 8.58 -11.31 1.28
N TYR A 243 8.76 -10.17 0.63
CA TYR A 243 10.10 -9.66 0.36
C TYR A 243 10.90 -9.39 1.63
N PRO A 244 10.44 -8.62 2.63
CA PRO A 244 11.19 -8.44 3.85
C PRO A 244 11.36 -9.74 4.65
N LEU A 245 10.32 -10.58 4.72
CA LEU A 245 10.36 -11.86 5.41
C LEU A 245 11.44 -12.78 4.83
N VAL A 246 11.41 -13.01 3.52
CA VAL A 246 12.34 -13.92 2.84
C VAL A 246 13.74 -13.34 2.78
N TYR A 247 13.86 -12.08 2.35
CA TYR A 247 15.17 -11.47 2.15
C TYR A 247 15.96 -11.42 3.46
N TYR A 248 15.40 -10.87 4.53
CA TYR A 248 16.11 -10.73 5.79
C TYR A 248 16.29 -12.05 6.53
N SER A 249 15.44 -13.05 6.32
CA SER A 249 15.66 -14.39 6.89
C SER A 249 16.80 -15.12 6.18
N PHE A 250 16.91 -15.02 4.86
CA PHE A 250 17.79 -15.86 4.04
C PHE A 250 18.87 -15.10 3.27
N MET A 251 19.16 -13.82 3.61
CA MET A 251 20.17 -13.03 2.89
C MET A 251 21.57 -13.66 2.97
N CYS A 252 21.86 -14.43 4.03
CA CYS A 252 23.11 -15.15 4.20
C CYS A 252 23.14 -16.52 3.49
N THR A 253 22.01 -16.95 2.94
CA THR A 253 21.86 -18.19 2.15
C THR A 253 21.22 -17.88 0.80
N PRO A 254 22.02 -17.38 -0.17
CA PRO A 254 21.47 -16.83 -1.44
C PRO A 254 20.58 -17.80 -2.22
N PHE A 255 20.85 -19.10 -2.13
CA PHE A 255 20.02 -20.11 -2.81
C PHE A 255 18.56 -20.05 -2.32
N PHE A 256 18.32 -20.12 -1.02
CA PHE A 256 16.96 -20.09 -0.47
C PHE A 256 16.31 -18.72 -0.61
N CYS A 257 17.09 -17.64 -0.46
CA CYS A 257 16.62 -16.31 -0.70
C CYS A 257 16.06 -16.16 -2.13
N ASN A 258 16.85 -16.52 -3.15
CA ASN A 258 16.44 -16.43 -4.55
C ASN A 258 15.31 -17.38 -4.90
N LEU A 259 15.30 -18.59 -4.31
CA LEU A 259 14.23 -19.59 -4.55
C LEU A 259 12.88 -19.05 -4.07
N TYR A 260 12.77 -18.61 -2.82
CA TYR A 260 11.52 -18.12 -2.26
C TYR A 260 11.10 -16.77 -2.88
N MET A 261 12.05 -15.85 -3.07
CA MET A 261 11.78 -14.56 -3.75
C MET A 261 11.31 -14.77 -5.18
N GLY A 262 12.00 -15.63 -5.96
CA GLY A 262 11.62 -15.96 -7.32
C GLY A 262 10.23 -16.58 -7.41
N PHE A 263 9.96 -17.57 -6.54
CA PHE A 263 8.67 -18.25 -6.49
C PHE A 263 7.51 -17.27 -6.22
N ILE A 264 7.59 -16.45 -5.16
CA ILE A 264 6.49 -15.54 -4.84
C ILE A 264 6.35 -14.41 -5.87
N THR A 265 7.45 -13.95 -6.46
CA THR A 265 7.41 -12.94 -7.50
C THR A 265 6.69 -13.45 -8.74
N LEU A 266 7.04 -14.65 -9.21
CA LEU A 266 6.38 -15.28 -10.35
C LEU A 266 4.91 -15.55 -10.08
N LEU A 267 4.58 -16.09 -8.89
CA LEU A 267 3.20 -16.35 -8.49
C LEU A 267 2.41 -15.03 -8.37
N GLY A 268 3.01 -13.99 -7.81
CA GLY A 268 2.41 -12.65 -7.72
C GLY A 268 2.12 -12.05 -9.09
N ILE A 269 3.08 -12.06 -10.00
CA ILE A 269 2.90 -11.58 -11.38
C ILE A 269 1.79 -12.37 -12.07
N ALA A 270 1.81 -13.70 -11.98
CA ALA A 270 0.79 -14.55 -12.58
C ALA A 270 -0.61 -14.24 -12.02
N THR A 271 -0.74 -14.02 -10.72
CA THR A 271 -2.01 -13.68 -10.07
C THR A 271 -2.49 -12.28 -10.46
N ILE A 272 -1.59 -11.29 -10.56
CA ILE A 272 -1.92 -9.95 -11.06
C ILE A 272 -2.43 -10.04 -12.51
N LEU A 273 -1.70 -10.72 -13.39
CA LEU A 273 -2.11 -10.88 -14.80
C LEU A 273 -3.46 -11.58 -14.91
N ALA A 274 -3.67 -12.67 -14.15
CA ALA A 274 -4.94 -13.37 -14.09
C ALA A 274 -6.08 -12.43 -13.60
N SER A 275 -5.84 -11.61 -12.59
CA SER A 275 -6.82 -10.65 -12.05
C SER A 275 -7.22 -9.57 -13.06
N LEU A 276 -6.36 -9.26 -14.03
CA LEU A 276 -6.63 -8.29 -15.08
C LEU A 276 -7.47 -8.88 -16.23
N LEU A 277 -7.60 -10.22 -16.34
CA LEU A 277 -8.38 -10.87 -17.40
C LEU A 277 -9.89 -10.72 -17.14
N PRO A 278 -10.70 -10.37 -18.18
CA PRO A 278 -12.15 -10.22 -18.04
C PRO A 278 -12.84 -11.48 -17.53
N VAL A 279 -12.46 -12.64 -18.06
CA VAL A 279 -13.02 -13.95 -17.70
C VAL A 279 -12.87 -14.26 -16.21
N PHE A 280 -11.77 -13.81 -15.61
CA PHE A 280 -11.49 -14.06 -14.20
C PHE A 280 -12.43 -13.33 -13.23
N GLN A 281 -13.21 -12.36 -13.72
CA GLN A 281 -14.16 -11.60 -12.93
C GLN A 281 -15.57 -12.19 -12.90
N THR A 282 -15.84 -13.17 -13.75
CA THR A 282 -17.15 -13.81 -13.75
C THR A 282 -17.42 -14.55 -12.44
N PRO A 283 -18.68 -14.70 -12.03
CA PRO A 283 -19.05 -15.37 -10.79
C PRO A 283 -18.54 -16.79 -10.67
N GLU A 284 -18.39 -17.49 -11.80
CA GLU A 284 -17.89 -18.87 -11.89
C GLU A 284 -16.44 -19.00 -11.37
N PHE A 285 -15.61 -17.98 -11.58
CA PHE A 285 -14.21 -17.94 -11.12
C PHE A 285 -14.03 -17.42 -9.69
N ARG A 286 -15.09 -17.13 -8.95
CA ARG A 286 -15.02 -16.62 -7.57
C ARG A 286 -14.18 -17.53 -6.66
N ASN A 287 -14.43 -18.83 -6.71
CA ASN A 287 -13.69 -19.81 -5.91
C ASN A 287 -12.22 -19.91 -6.33
N VAL A 288 -11.94 -19.81 -7.63
CA VAL A 288 -10.57 -19.83 -8.16
C VAL A 288 -9.80 -18.61 -7.69
N ARG A 289 -10.41 -17.41 -7.73
CA ARG A 289 -9.79 -16.19 -7.17
C ARG A 289 -9.47 -16.35 -5.69
N ALA A 290 -10.44 -16.78 -4.91
CA ALA A 290 -10.26 -16.97 -3.46
C ALA A 290 -9.15 -17.99 -3.17
N SER A 291 -9.11 -19.11 -3.92
CA SER A 291 -8.07 -20.13 -3.78
C SER A 291 -6.68 -19.62 -4.15
N LEU A 292 -6.56 -18.77 -5.17
CA LEU A 292 -5.27 -18.18 -5.55
C LEU A 292 -4.73 -17.25 -4.45
N PHE A 293 -5.53 -16.33 -3.96
CA PHE A 293 -5.09 -15.43 -2.88
C PHE A 293 -4.79 -16.18 -1.58
N CYS A 294 -5.63 -17.16 -1.24
CA CYS A 294 -5.40 -18.02 -0.08
C CYS A 294 -4.11 -18.85 -0.25
N GLY A 295 -3.92 -19.46 -1.43
CA GLY A 295 -2.72 -20.23 -1.74
C GLY A 295 -1.44 -19.38 -1.71
N MET A 296 -1.48 -18.16 -2.24
CA MET A 296 -0.38 -17.21 -2.11
C MET A 296 -0.03 -16.96 -0.63
N GLY A 297 -1.01 -16.63 0.20
CA GLY A 297 -0.81 -16.38 1.62
C GLY A 297 -0.25 -17.62 2.35
N LEU A 298 -0.83 -18.79 2.12
CA LEU A 298 -0.41 -20.05 2.72
C LEU A 298 0.99 -20.49 2.29
N SER A 299 1.44 -20.10 1.09
CA SER A 299 2.81 -20.41 0.64
C SER A 299 3.89 -19.80 1.55
N GLY A 300 3.54 -18.76 2.33
CA GLY A 300 4.42 -18.16 3.34
C GLY A 300 4.74 -19.04 4.53
N VAL A 301 3.94 -20.07 4.78
CA VAL A 301 4.21 -21.03 5.86
C VAL A 301 5.55 -21.74 5.65
N ALA A 302 5.91 -22.06 4.40
CA ALA A 302 7.15 -22.75 4.09
C ALA A 302 8.41 -21.94 4.51
N PRO A 303 8.62 -20.69 4.07
CA PRO A 303 9.77 -19.90 4.49
C PRO A 303 9.74 -19.55 5.99
N ILE A 304 8.55 -19.37 6.60
CA ILE A 304 8.44 -19.12 8.06
C ILE A 304 8.93 -20.33 8.85
N LEU A 305 8.45 -21.54 8.52
CA LEU A 305 8.91 -22.77 9.19
C LEU A 305 10.40 -23.00 8.97
N HIS A 306 10.90 -22.80 7.75
CA HIS A 306 12.31 -22.92 7.44
C HIS A 306 13.17 -21.94 8.27
N LYS A 307 12.74 -20.67 8.39
CA LYS A 307 13.37 -19.68 9.27
C LYS A 307 13.40 -20.14 10.72
N VAL A 308 12.27 -20.64 11.26
CA VAL A 308 12.18 -21.11 12.65
C VAL A 308 13.13 -22.29 12.89
N ILE A 309 13.24 -23.22 11.94
CA ILE A 309 14.17 -24.36 12.06
C ILE A 309 15.62 -23.88 12.09
N LEU A 310 16.01 -22.95 11.20
CA LEU A 310 17.38 -22.47 11.12
C LEU A 310 17.79 -21.57 12.30
N PHE A 311 16.87 -20.73 12.77
CA PHE A 311 17.14 -19.65 13.74
C PHE A 311 16.34 -19.81 15.05
N SER A 312 16.02 -21.05 15.45
CA SER A 312 15.26 -21.34 16.68
C SER A 312 15.90 -20.78 17.96
N HIS A 313 17.21 -20.61 17.95
CA HIS A 313 18.00 -20.05 19.06
C HIS A 313 18.07 -18.51 19.06
N GLN A 314 17.61 -17.85 17.98
CA GLN A 314 17.65 -16.39 17.84
C GLN A 314 16.32 -15.78 18.32
N PRO A 315 16.34 -14.90 19.34
CA PRO A 315 15.12 -14.29 19.87
C PRO A 315 14.40 -13.41 18.84
N GLU A 316 15.13 -12.74 17.94
CA GLU A 316 14.58 -11.91 16.88
C GLU A 316 13.81 -12.74 15.83
N ALA A 317 14.30 -13.94 15.50
CA ALA A 317 13.61 -14.86 14.60
C ALA A 317 12.28 -15.33 15.17
N LEU A 318 12.24 -15.64 16.48
CA LEU A 318 11.00 -16.02 17.16
C LEU A 318 10.05 -14.84 17.31
N HIS A 319 10.58 -13.65 17.60
CA HIS A 319 9.77 -12.42 17.71
C HIS A 319 9.12 -12.05 16.38
N THR A 320 9.87 -12.10 15.27
CA THR A 320 9.29 -11.89 13.93
C THR A 320 8.25 -12.94 13.59
N THR A 321 8.47 -14.21 13.96
CA THR A 321 7.49 -15.28 13.76
C THR A 321 6.19 -15.01 14.51
N GLY A 322 6.27 -14.48 15.74
CA GLY A 322 5.08 -14.06 16.49
C GLY A 322 4.26 -13.00 15.74
N TYR A 323 4.90 -11.99 15.15
CA TYR A 323 4.22 -11.01 14.32
C TYR A 323 3.63 -11.62 13.03
N GLU A 324 4.33 -12.56 12.39
CA GLU A 324 3.86 -13.23 11.18
C GLU A 324 2.62 -14.10 11.44
N LEU A 325 2.60 -14.80 12.58
CA LEU A 325 1.42 -15.56 13.01
C LEU A 325 0.23 -14.63 13.32
N LEU A 326 0.48 -13.52 14.00
CA LEU A 326 -0.57 -12.52 14.29
C LEU A 326 -1.08 -11.86 13.00
N MET A 327 -0.21 -11.54 12.05
CA MET A 327 -0.58 -11.06 10.71
C MET A 327 -1.47 -12.10 10.00
N GLY A 328 -1.06 -13.38 10.00
CA GLY A 328 -1.83 -14.48 9.41
C GLY A 328 -3.21 -14.62 10.05
N LEU A 329 -3.31 -14.44 11.38
CA LEU A 329 -4.57 -14.44 12.11
C LEU A 329 -5.49 -13.29 11.65
N PHE A 330 -4.98 -12.06 11.52
CA PHE A 330 -5.77 -10.92 11.05
C PHE A 330 -6.28 -11.13 9.62
N TYR A 331 -5.43 -11.58 8.70
CA TYR A 331 -5.84 -11.84 7.32
C TYR A 331 -6.82 -13.03 7.23
N GLY A 332 -6.58 -14.10 7.98
CA GLY A 332 -7.46 -15.27 8.03
C GLY A 332 -8.84 -14.93 8.60
N LEU A 333 -8.88 -14.19 9.72
CA LEU A 333 -10.12 -13.72 10.32
C LEU A 333 -10.86 -12.76 9.38
N GLY A 334 -10.14 -11.86 8.72
CA GLY A 334 -10.69 -10.95 7.72
C GLY A 334 -11.35 -11.71 6.56
N ALA A 335 -10.64 -12.69 5.99
CA ALA A 335 -11.16 -13.52 4.92
C ALA A 335 -12.40 -14.32 5.35
N LEU A 336 -12.40 -14.84 6.58
CA LEU A 336 -13.54 -15.56 7.16
C LEU A 336 -14.78 -14.65 7.31
N VAL A 337 -14.61 -13.47 7.89
CA VAL A 337 -15.68 -12.47 8.05
C VAL A 337 -16.25 -12.07 6.69
N TYR A 338 -15.39 -11.78 5.72
CA TYR A 338 -15.77 -11.44 4.35
C TYR A 338 -16.56 -12.58 3.67
N ALA A 339 -16.08 -13.82 3.78
CA ALA A 339 -16.70 -14.96 3.14
C ALA A 339 -18.05 -15.34 3.74
N THR A 340 -18.20 -15.19 5.06
CA THR A 340 -19.43 -15.53 5.80
C THR A 340 -20.48 -14.43 5.75
N ARG A 341 -20.08 -13.19 5.37
CA ARG A 341 -20.95 -11.99 5.39
C ARG A 341 -21.59 -11.73 6.75
N ILE A 342 -20.86 -11.99 7.81
CA ILE A 342 -21.30 -11.72 9.18
C ILE A 342 -20.73 -10.36 9.61
N PRO A 343 -21.54 -9.45 10.22
CA PRO A 343 -22.84 -9.71 10.85
C PRO A 343 -24.09 -9.42 9.98
N GLU A 344 -23.95 -8.78 8.80
CA GLU A 344 -25.09 -8.34 7.99
C GLU A 344 -26.00 -9.50 7.53
N ARG A 345 -25.45 -10.70 7.36
CA ARG A 345 -26.22 -11.91 7.06
C ARG A 345 -27.25 -12.25 8.12
N TRP A 346 -26.95 -11.98 9.40
CA TRP A 346 -27.86 -12.26 10.51
C TRP A 346 -28.91 -11.16 10.70
N MET A 347 -28.60 -9.94 10.30
CA MET A 347 -29.46 -8.77 10.48
C MET A 347 -29.44 -7.89 9.22
N PRO A 348 -30.08 -8.34 8.12
CA PRO A 348 -30.10 -7.59 6.87
C PRO A 348 -30.66 -6.17 7.06
N GLY A 349 -30.05 -5.19 6.39
CA GLY A 349 -30.44 -3.78 6.47
C GLY A 349 -29.93 -3.01 7.69
N LYS A 350 -29.46 -3.70 8.73
CA LYS A 350 -29.00 -3.05 9.97
C LYS A 350 -27.59 -2.50 9.88
N PHE A 351 -26.78 -3.08 9.00
CA PHE A 351 -25.39 -2.75 8.78
C PHE A 351 -25.13 -2.06 7.43
N ASP A 352 -26.15 -1.48 6.81
CA ASP A 352 -26.06 -0.88 5.48
C ASP A 352 -24.98 0.21 5.39
N ILE A 353 -24.81 1.01 6.44
CA ILE A 353 -23.83 2.11 6.47
C ILE A 353 -22.55 1.71 7.20
N ALA A 354 -22.66 1.03 8.33
CA ALA A 354 -21.51 0.78 9.21
C ALA A 354 -21.54 -0.61 9.83
N GLY A 355 -20.35 -1.24 9.91
CA GLY A 355 -20.12 -2.48 10.63
C GLY A 355 -20.37 -3.76 9.83
N HIS A 356 -20.61 -3.71 8.51
CA HIS A 356 -20.72 -4.92 7.70
C HIS A 356 -19.39 -5.62 7.47
N SER A 357 -19.45 -6.87 7.07
CA SER A 357 -18.29 -7.77 6.94
C SER A 357 -17.16 -7.21 6.10
N HIS A 358 -17.46 -6.50 5.01
CA HIS A 358 -16.44 -5.93 4.12
C HIS A 358 -15.64 -4.83 4.82
N GLN A 359 -16.29 -3.97 5.62
CA GLN A 359 -15.60 -2.95 6.42
C GLN A 359 -14.72 -3.56 7.50
N LEU A 360 -15.20 -4.62 8.17
CA LEU A 360 -14.38 -5.36 9.14
C LEU A 360 -13.18 -6.02 8.47
N PHE A 361 -13.36 -6.59 7.28
CA PHE A 361 -12.27 -7.12 6.47
C PHE A 361 -11.21 -6.05 6.18
N HIS A 362 -11.61 -4.85 5.74
CA HIS A 362 -10.69 -3.73 5.48
C HIS A 362 -9.86 -3.37 6.72
N ILE A 363 -10.50 -3.26 7.88
CA ILE A 363 -9.81 -2.95 9.14
C ILE A 363 -8.79 -4.04 9.48
N LEU A 364 -9.16 -5.31 9.31
CA LEU A 364 -8.28 -6.46 9.58
C LEU A 364 -7.11 -6.53 8.59
N VAL A 365 -7.33 -6.14 7.33
CA VAL A 365 -6.24 -6.01 6.33
C VAL A 365 -5.23 -4.93 6.76
N VAL A 366 -5.70 -3.76 7.18
CA VAL A 366 -4.81 -2.68 7.68
C VAL A 366 -4.06 -3.14 8.94
N ALA A 367 -4.74 -3.83 9.88
CA ALA A 367 -4.12 -4.36 11.09
C ALA A 367 -3.05 -5.42 10.78
N GLY A 368 -3.34 -6.34 9.84
CA GLY A 368 -2.38 -7.34 9.37
C GLY A 368 -1.15 -6.70 8.72
N ALA A 369 -1.35 -5.74 7.81
CA ALA A 369 -0.25 -5.02 7.18
C ALA A 369 0.58 -4.22 8.21
N TYR A 370 -0.06 -3.57 9.19
CA TYR A 370 0.66 -2.88 10.26
C TYR A 370 1.48 -3.86 11.14
N THR A 371 0.92 -5.03 11.45
CA THR A 371 1.64 -6.07 12.17
C THR A 371 2.87 -6.53 11.40
N HIS A 372 2.76 -6.67 10.08
CA HIS A 372 3.89 -6.99 9.21
C HIS A 372 4.93 -5.86 9.15
N TYR A 373 4.50 -4.60 9.16
CA TYR A 373 5.41 -3.45 9.31
C TYR A 373 6.25 -3.56 10.59
N ARG A 374 5.64 -3.94 11.71
CA ARG A 374 6.35 -4.16 12.99
C ARG A 374 7.36 -5.30 12.89
N ALA A 375 6.99 -6.42 12.24
CA ALA A 375 7.94 -7.50 11.96
C ALA A 375 9.13 -7.00 11.13
N GLY A 376 8.87 -6.21 10.09
CA GLY A 376 9.90 -5.62 9.24
C GLY A 376 10.90 -4.74 10.01
N LEU A 377 10.44 -3.95 10.97
CA LEU A 377 11.34 -3.18 11.85
C LEU A 377 12.25 -4.07 12.70
N VAL A 378 11.73 -5.20 13.20
CA VAL A 378 12.53 -6.18 13.95
C VAL A 378 13.57 -6.82 13.03
N TYR A 379 13.20 -7.20 11.80
CA TYR A 379 14.13 -7.73 10.80
C TYR A 379 15.25 -6.73 10.48
N LEU A 380 14.92 -5.47 10.25
CA LEU A 380 15.90 -4.44 9.97
C LEU A 380 16.88 -4.28 11.13
N LYS A 381 16.37 -4.21 12.37
CA LYS A 381 17.21 -4.11 13.55
C LYS A 381 18.11 -5.34 13.73
N TRP A 382 17.55 -6.54 13.58
CA TRP A 382 18.28 -7.79 13.70
C TRP A 382 19.45 -7.83 12.71
N ARG A 383 19.18 -7.56 11.44
CA ARG A 383 20.21 -7.63 10.38
C ARG A 383 21.17 -6.45 10.37
N ASP A 384 20.77 -5.27 10.83
CA ASP A 384 21.70 -4.16 11.07
C ASP A 384 22.74 -4.49 12.15
N MET A 385 22.37 -5.32 13.15
CA MET A 385 23.26 -5.68 14.26
C MET A 385 24.17 -6.88 13.94
N GLU A 386 23.63 -7.91 13.30
CA GLU A 386 24.34 -9.18 13.09
C GLU A 386 24.90 -9.30 11.65
N GLY A 387 24.30 -8.61 10.67
CA GLY A 387 24.67 -8.76 9.27
C GLY A 387 24.36 -10.16 8.74
N CYS A 388 25.32 -10.75 8.10
CA CYS A 388 25.49 -12.16 7.83
C CYS A 388 26.66 -12.68 8.70
#